data_7f3705bf942bccf7c97e6b9a6856be5f
#
_entry.id   7f3705bf942bccf7c97e6b9a6856be5f
#
_cell.length_a   1.000
_cell.length_b   1.000
_cell.length_c   1.000
_cell.angle_alpha   90.00
_cell.angle_beta   90.00
_cell.angle_gamma   90.00
#
_symmetry.space_group_name_H-M   'P 1'
#
loop_
_entity.id
_entity.type
_entity.pdbx_description
1 polymer ?
#
loop_
_entity_poly.entity_id
_entity_poly.type
_entity_poly.pdbx_seq_one_letter_code
_entity_poly.pdbx_strand_id
1 'polypeptide(L)'
;MKSKILRNIVLGFLTGVVILYIGSIVVAFAAGNNQYYGAKEELVVFFGSVPMAMAFQILTTGILGGVIGGISSIFQYEKFSILKSTIIHFFVVGSSFYTVSYINYWIKHDLISQFFSNVRVLLGSILPNKEVLYFHPYTFGSLLVYLLVFLVGYTVFWLILFFNMRIKINKVNAALRKKNKN
;
A
#
# COMPACT_ATOMS: atom_id res chain seq x y z
N MET A 1 -12.53 14.04 19.76
CA MET A 1 -11.84 13.90 18.47
C MET A 1 -10.50 13.18 18.60
N LYS A 2 -9.57 13.62 19.46
CA LYS A 2 -8.26 12.97 19.69
C LYS A 2 -8.36 11.47 20.03
N SER A 3 -9.33 11.06 20.87
CA SER A 3 -9.50 9.65 21.24
C SER A 3 -9.93 8.74 20.05
N LYS A 4 -10.70 9.26 19.09
CA LYS A 4 -11.08 8.51 17.88
C LYS A 4 -9.89 8.29 16.96
N ILE A 5 -9.03 9.30 16.78
CA ILE A 5 -7.81 9.20 15.97
C ILE A 5 -6.88 8.17 16.60
N LEU A 6 -6.63 8.27 17.91
CA LEU A 6 -5.78 7.31 18.62
C LEU A 6 -6.30 5.88 18.49
N ARG A 7 -7.61 5.67 18.64
CA ARG A 7 -8.24 4.36 18.44
C ARG A 7 -8.01 3.85 17.01
N ASN A 8 -8.16 4.71 15.99
CA ASN A 8 -7.96 4.33 14.60
C ASN A 8 -6.49 3.99 14.32
N ILE A 9 -5.53 4.68 14.96
CA ILE A 9 -4.10 4.35 14.88
C ILE A 9 -3.83 2.97 15.48
N VAL A 10 -4.35 2.69 16.67
CA VAL A 10 -4.15 1.40 17.35
C VAL A 10 -4.80 0.27 16.57
N LEU A 11 -6.04 0.44 16.13
CA LEU A 11 -6.72 -0.55 15.30
C LEU A 11 -6.01 -0.76 13.96
N GLY A 12 -5.53 0.31 13.35
CA GLY A 12 -4.74 0.25 12.12
C GLY A 12 -3.44 -0.53 12.34
N PHE A 13 -2.72 -0.27 13.43
CA PHE A 13 -1.50 -1.01 13.79
C PHE A 13 -1.78 -2.52 13.90
N LEU A 14 -2.78 -2.91 14.68
CA LEU A 14 -3.16 -4.32 14.84
C LEU A 14 -3.58 -4.95 13.51
N THR A 15 -4.38 -4.25 12.72
CA THR A 15 -4.80 -4.71 11.37
C THR A 15 -3.61 -4.89 10.44
N GLY A 16 -2.64 -3.97 10.44
CA GLY A 16 -1.42 -4.07 9.65
C GLY A 16 -0.62 -5.32 9.98
N VAL A 17 -0.45 -5.63 11.27
CA VAL A 17 0.21 -6.87 11.73
C VAL A 17 -0.54 -8.12 11.26
N VAL A 18 -1.87 -8.15 11.41
CA VAL A 18 -2.70 -9.30 10.98
C VAL A 18 -2.60 -9.50 9.46
N ILE A 19 -2.66 -8.42 8.68
CA ILE A 19 -2.55 -8.50 7.21
C ILE A 19 -1.15 -9.02 6.80
N LEU A 20 -0.08 -8.62 7.49
CA LEU A 20 1.26 -9.16 7.25
C LEU A 20 1.27 -10.69 7.38
N TYR A 21 0.76 -11.21 8.48
CA TYR A 21 0.76 -12.66 8.72
C TYR A 21 -0.11 -13.41 7.72
N ILE A 22 -1.33 -12.96 7.48
CA ILE A 22 -2.22 -13.58 6.48
C ILE A 22 -1.57 -13.52 5.09
N GLY A 23 -1.02 -12.38 4.71
CA GLY A 23 -0.34 -12.21 3.43
C GLY A 23 0.86 -13.14 3.28
N SER A 24 1.69 -13.29 4.32
CA SER A 24 2.85 -14.18 4.29
C SER A 24 2.45 -15.66 4.15
N ILE A 25 1.36 -16.08 4.81
CA ILE A 25 0.80 -17.42 4.66
C ILE A 25 0.31 -17.65 3.22
N VAL A 26 -0.48 -16.70 2.68
CA VAL A 26 -0.99 -16.79 1.29
C VAL A 26 0.16 -16.88 0.28
N VAL A 27 1.20 -16.08 0.45
CA VAL A 27 2.40 -16.12 -0.41
C VAL A 27 3.12 -17.45 -0.30
N ALA A 28 3.26 -18.02 0.91
CA ALA A 28 3.87 -19.33 1.11
C ALA A 28 3.10 -20.44 0.39
N PHE A 29 1.78 -20.45 0.46
CA PHE A 29 0.93 -21.38 -0.28
C PHE A 29 1.04 -21.20 -1.79
N ALA A 30 1.02 -19.95 -2.28
CA ALA A 30 1.11 -19.65 -3.71
C ALA A 30 2.47 -20.02 -4.31
N ALA A 31 3.53 -19.94 -3.52
CA ALA A 31 4.88 -20.32 -3.94
C ALA A 31 5.11 -21.84 -4.01
N GLY A 32 4.15 -22.65 -3.55
CA GLY A 32 4.25 -24.13 -3.54
C GLY A 32 5.33 -24.67 -2.60
N ASN A 33 5.92 -23.82 -1.77
CA ASN A 33 6.92 -24.19 -0.81
C ASN A 33 6.23 -24.62 0.49
N ASN A 34 6.46 -25.87 0.92
CA ASN A 34 6.01 -26.35 2.24
C ASN A 34 6.77 -25.67 3.40
N GLN A 35 7.62 -24.68 3.13
CA GLN A 35 8.40 -23.96 4.12
C GLN A 35 7.84 -22.55 4.28
N TYR A 36 7.38 -22.26 5.49
CA TYR A 36 6.98 -20.91 5.88
C TYR A 36 8.19 -20.14 6.41
N TYR A 37 8.59 -19.13 5.67
CA TYR A 37 9.61 -18.19 6.14
C TYR A 37 8.89 -17.00 6.80
N GLY A 38 8.99 -16.89 8.12
CA GLY A 38 8.34 -15.84 8.90
C GLY A 38 8.84 -14.43 8.58
N ALA A 39 10.02 -14.30 7.97
CA ALA A 39 10.62 -13.05 7.54
C ALA A 39 11.32 -13.21 6.19
N LYS A 40 11.54 -12.09 5.50
CA LYS A 40 12.34 -12.05 4.28
C LYS A 40 13.79 -12.44 4.57
N GLU A 41 14.37 -13.24 3.67
CA GLU A 41 15.75 -13.73 3.81
C GLU A 41 16.76 -12.59 3.94
N GLU A 42 16.58 -11.52 3.16
CA GLU A 42 17.43 -10.34 3.19
C GLU A 42 17.46 -9.67 4.58
N LEU A 43 16.29 -9.63 5.26
CA LEU A 43 16.22 -9.13 6.63
C LEU A 43 16.86 -10.09 7.64
N VAL A 44 16.70 -11.39 7.43
CA VAL A 44 17.35 -12.41 8.29
C VAL A 44 18.86 -12.28 8.20
N VAL A 45 19.41 -12.10 6.99
CA VAL A 45 20.84 -11.85 6.78
C VAL A 45 21.28 -10.55 7.45
N PHE A 46 20.49 -9.47 7.30
CA PHE A 46 20.81 -8.16 7.90
C PHE A 46 20.83 -8.20 9.44
N PHE A 47 19.83 -8.84 10.06
CA PHE A 47 19.72 -8.92 11.52
C PHE A 47 20.48 -10.11 12.15
N GLY A 48 20.97 -11.05 11.34
CA GLY A 48 21.63 -12.26 11.81
C GLY A 48 20.69 -13.24 12.54
N SER A 49 19.37 -12.97 12.60
CA SER A 49 18.41 -13.86 13.26
C SER A 49 16.99 -13.69 12.73
N VAL A 50 16.27 -14.83 12.61
CA VAL A 50 14.85 -14.84 12.17
C VAL A 50 13.94 -14.07 13.14
N PRO A 51 14.02 -14.26 14.49
CA PRO A 51 13.14 -13.53 15.41
C PRO A 51 13.29 -12.02 15.32
N MET A 52 14.51 -11.50 15.15
CA MET A 52 14.76 -10.05 15.02
C MET A 52 14.19 -9.51 13.71
N ALA A 53 14.39 -10.24 12.60
CA ALA A 53 13.81 -9.89 11.31
C ALA A 53 12.27 -9.85 11.36
N MET A 54 11.65 -10.86 12.01
CA MET A 54 10.20 -10.89 12.23
C MET A 54 9.72 -9.71 13.08
N ALA A 55 10.38 -9.43 14.20
CA ALA A 55 10.03 -8.31 15.07
C ALA A 55 10.08 -6.98 14.31
N PHE A 56 11.09 -6.79 13.48
CA PHE A 56 11.22 -5.62 12.63
C PHE A 56 10.07 -5.51 11.60
N GLN A 57 9.71 -6.60 10.92
CA GLN A 57 8.60 -6.61 9.97
C GLN A 57 7.26 -6.34 10.65
N ILE A 58 7.02 -6.92 11.83
CA ILE A 58 5.81 -6.67 12.63
C ILE A 58 5.71 -5.18 12.99
N LEU A 59 6.81 -4.62 13.49
CA LEU A 59 6.84 -3.22 13.91
C LEU A 59 6.58 -2.27 12.73
N THR A 60 7.30 -2.45 11.63
CA THR A 60 7.20 -1.57 10.45
C THR A 60 5.84 -1.66 9.79
N THR A 61 5.26 -2.88 9.69
CA THR A 61 3.93 -3.09 9.12
C THR A 61 2.83 -2.60 10.05
N GLY A 62 3.01 -2.77 11.36
CA GLY A 62 2.12 -2.18 12.36
C GLY A 62 2.11 -0.66 12.29
N ILE A 63 3.28 -0.02 12.19
CA ILE A 63 3.39 1.44 12.00
C ILE A 63 2.67 1.87 10.71
N LEU A 64 2.88 1.15 9.60
CA LEU A 64 2.18 1.43 8.34
C LEU A 64 0.66 1.37 8.53
N GLY A 65 0.16 0.31 9.16
CA GLY A 65 -1.27 0.18 9.47
C GLY A 65 -1.77 1.32 10.37
N GLY A 66 -0.97 1.72 11.37
CA GLY A 66 -1.27 2.86 12.23
C GLY A 66 -1.35 4.18 11.47
N VAL A 67 -0.43 4.44 10.54
CA VAL A 67 -0.47 5.62 9.67
C VAL A 67 -1.72 5.61 8.81
N ILE A 68 -2.05 4.49 8.16
CA ILE A 68 -3.27 4.34 7.34
C ILE A 68 -4.52 4.59 8.19
N GLY A 69 -4.61 3.98 9.38
CA GLY A 69 -5.73 4.15 10.30
C GLY A 69 -5.87 5.60 10.79
N GLY A 70 -4.75 6.24 11.11
CA GLY A 70 -4.70 7.63 11.56
C GLY A 70 -5.13 8.61 10.47
N ILE A 71 -4.52 8.51 9.27
CA ILE A 71 -4.82 9.43 8.15
C ILE A 71 -6.25 9.24 7.61
N SER A 72 -6.83 8.03 7.72
CA SER A 72 -8.22 7.78 7.33
C SER A 72 -9.22 8.64 8.13
N SER A 73 -8.81 9.15 9.30
CA SER A 73 -9.63 10.11 10.07
C SER A 73 -9.81 11.45 9.37
N ILE A 74 -9.01 11.78 8.34
CA ILE A 74 -9.12 13.05 7.59
C ILE A 74 -10.49 13.20 6.90
N PHE A 75 -11.11 12.07 6.52
CA PHE A 75 -12.44 12.07 5.90
C PHE A 75 -13.57 12.46 6.86
N GLN A 76 -13.29 12.56 8.17
CA GLN A 76 -14.25 13.01 9.18
C GLN A 76 -14.18 14.53 9.44
N TYR A 77 -13.21 15.23 8.80
CA TYR A 77 -13.06 16.67 8.94
C TYR A 77 -13.92 17.41 7.91
N GLU A 78 -14.96 18.06 8.39
CA GLU A 78 -15.89 18.84 7.56
C GLU A 78 -15.23 20.02 6.81
N LYS A 79 -14.06 20.49 7.30
CA LYS A 79 -13.30 21.60 6.68
C LYS A 79 -12.62 21.21 5.36
N PHE A 80 -12.45 19.93 5.08
CA PHE A 80 -11.81 19.47 3.85
C PHE A 80 -12.85 18.92 2.88
N SER A 81 -12.75 19.34 1.62
CA SER A 81 -13.51 18.68 0.55
C SER A 81 -13.06 17.22 0.43
N ILE A 82 -13.95 16.36 -0.02
CA ILE A 82 -13.67 14.92 -0.25
C ILE A 82 -12.44 14.75 -1.15
N LEU A 83 -12.33 15.56 -2.21
CA LEU A 83 -11.19 15.52 -3.14
C LEU A 83 -9.88 15.84 -2.42
N LYS A 84 -9.85 16.91 -1.61
CA LYS A 84 -8.65 17.29 -0.86
C LYS A 84 -8.23 16.19 0.13
N SER A 85 -9.18 15.62 0.86
CA SER A 85 -8.94 14.52 1.79
C SER A 85 -8.39 13.29 1.06
N THR A 86 -8.94 12.95 -0.13
CA THR A 86 -8.48 11.83 -0.95
C THR A 86 -7.06 12.04 -1.44
N ILE A 87 -6.72 13.24 -1.93
CA ILE A 87 -5.36 13.55 -2.40
C ILE A 87 -4.35 13.41 -1.26
N ILE A 88 -4.63 14.02 -0.11
CA ILE A 88 -3.73 13.93 1.07
C ILE A 88 -3.58 12.47 1.51
N HIS A 89 -4.69 11.74 1.63
CA HIS A 89 -4.68 10.33 2.00
C HIS A 89 -3.85 9.49 1.03
N PHE A 90 -4.04 9.70 -0.29
CA PHE A 90 -3.29 9.00 -1.33
C PHE A 90 -1.78 9.19 -1.17
N PHE A 91 -1.32 10.43 -1.03
CA PHE A 91 0.12 10.70 -0.92
C PHE A 91 0.71 10.16 0.38
N VAL A 92 0.01 10.32 1.51
CA VAL A 92 0.51 9.83 2.81
C VAL A 92 0.55 8.30 2.82
N VAL A 93 -0.51 7.63 2.38
CA VAL A 93 -0.54 6.15 2.34
C VAL A 93 0.46 5.62 1.32
N GLY A 94 0.53 6.23 0.12
CA GLY A 94 1.45 5.82 -0.93
C GLY A 94 2.91 5.93 -0.50
N SER A 95 3.33 7.07 0.03
CA SER A 95 4.71 7.25 0.49
C SER A 95 5.06 6.33 1.67
N SER A 96 4.15 6.15 2.62
CA SER A 96 4.37 5.27 3.77
C SER A 96 4.47 3.81 3.35
N PHE A 97 3.59 3.36 2.44
CA PHE A 97 3.62 2.00 1.93
C PHE A 97 4.90 1.74 1.11
N TYR A 98 5.32 2.70 0.28
CA TYR A 98 6.58 2.61 -0.47
C TYR A 98 7.77 2.46 0.49
N THR A 99 7.86 3.33 1.50
CA THR A 99 8.93 3.29 2.49
C THR A 99 8.99 1.94 3.20
N VAL A 100 7.85 1.45 3.70
CA VAL A 100 7.80 0.16 4.41
C VAL A 100 8.11 -1.00 3.48
N SER A 101 7.63 -0.98 2.23
CA SER A 101 7.93 -2.01 1.24
C SER A 101 9.42 -2.05 0.88
N TYR A 102 10.06 -0.87 0.80
CA TYR A 102 11.48 -0.75 0.54
C TYR A 102 12.33 -1.32 1.68
N ILE A 103 12.08 -0.89 2.92
CA ILE A 103 12.86 -1.34 4.08
C ILE A 103 12.62 -2.81 4.46
N ASN A 104 11.49 -3.40 4.05
CA ASN A 104 11.18 -4.81 4.26
C ASN A 104 11.58 -5.71 3.07
N TYR A 105 12.26 -5.18 2.06
CA TYR A 105 12.66 -5.91 0.85
C TYR A 105 11.49 -6.62 0.12
N TRP A 106 10.27 -6.05 0.22
CA TRP A 106 9.10 -6.58 -0.51
C TRP A 106 9.16 -6.24 -1.99
N ILE A 107 9.81 -5.13 -2.33
CA ILE A 107 10.05 -4.73 -3.71
C ILE A 107 11.43 -5.30 -4.08
N LYS A 108 11.43 -6.40 -4.83
CA LYS A 108 12.68 -6.97 -5.37
C LYS A 108 13.25 -6.04 -6.43
N HIS A 109 14.48 -5.61 -6.22
CA HIS A 109 15.23 -4.85 -7.21
C HIS A 109 15.35 -5.60 -8.54
N ASP A 110 15.44 -6.92 -8.52
CA ASP A 110 15.68 -7.77 -9.68
C ASP A 110 14.51 -7.87 -10.66
N LEU A 111 13.26 -7.96 -10.18
CA LEU A 111 12.06 -8.02 -11.03
C LEU A 111 11.89 -6.76 -11.88
N ILE A 112 12.29 -5.64 -11.32
CA ILE A 112 12.18 -4.33 -11.94
C ILE A 112 13.34 -4.12 -12.91
N SER A 113 14.53 -4.59 -12.59
CA SER A 113 15.67 -4.57 -13.50
C SER A 113 15.39 -5.45 -14.73
N GLN A 114 14.79 -6.62 -14.56
CA GLN A 114 14.36 -7.48 -15.67
C GLN A 114 13.28 -6.82 -16.53
N PHE A 115 12.25 -6.23 -15.93
CA PHE A 115 11.21 -5.52 -16.68
C PHE A 115 11.82 -4.38 -17.52
N PHE A 116 12.69 -3.55 -16.93
CA PHE A 116 13.33 -2.46 -17.68
C PHE A 116 14.39 -2.93 -18.65
N SER A 117 15.08 -4.03 -18.40
CA SER A 117 15.97 -4.63 -19.40
C SER A 117 15.17 -5.11 -20.62
N ASN A 118 14.01 -5.72 -20.39
CA ASN A 118 13.11 -6.15 -21.47
C ASN A 118 12.50 -4.96 -22.23
N VAL A 119 12.08 -3.91 -21.52
CA VAL A 119 11.62 -2.65 -22.14
C VAL A 119 12.76 -1.96 -22.89
N ARG A 120 13.98 -1.97 -22.36
CA ARG A 120 15.17 -1.41 -23.02
C ARG A 120 15.54 -2.19 -24.30
N VAL A 121 15.45 -3.51 -24.28
CA VAL A 121 15.64 -4.34 -25.48
C VAL A 121 14.58 -4.02 -26.54
N LEU A 122 13.32 -3.87 -26.11
CA LEU A 122 12.21 -3.50 -27.00
C LEU A 122 12.40 -2.07 -27.57
N LEU A 123 12.76 -1.09 -26.75
CA LEU A 123 13.01 0.28 -27.19
C LEU A 123 14.31 0.41 -27.99
N GLY A 124 15.35 -0.37 -27.65
CA GLY A 124 16.61 -0.41 -28.39
C GLY A 124 16.48 -0.99 -29.80
N SER A 125 15.47 -1.82 -30.05
CA SER A 125 15.09 -2.29 -31.39
C SER A 125 14.39 -1.21 -32.22
N ILE A 126 13.83 -0.18 -31.58
CA ILE A 126 13.05 0.90 -32.21
C ILE A 126 13.89 2.18 -32.38
N LEU A 127 14.88 2.42 -31.48
CA LEU A 127 15.69 3.65 -31.44
C LEU A 127 17.18 3.34 -31.68
N PRO A 128 17.77 3.75 -32.80
CA PRO A 128 19.14 3.35 -33.18
C PRO A 128 20.27 4.10 -32.46
N ASN A 129 20.01 5.06 -31.57
CA ASN A 129 21.07 5.85 -30.92
C ASN A 129 21.35 5.45 -29.48
N LYS A 130 22.59 5.01 -29.24
CA LYS A 130 23.13 4.38 -28.04
C LYS A 130 23.35 5.28 -26.81
N GLU A 131 23.02 6.53 -26.83
CA GLU A 131 23.27 7.48 -25.72
C GLU A 131 21.98 7.91 -25.00
N VAL A 132 21.17 6.96 -24.57
CA VAL A 132 20.00 7.31 -23.77
C VAL A 132 20.22 6.93 -22.33
N LEU A 133 20.50 7.96 -21.56
CA LEU A 133 20.29 8.12 -20.12
C LEU A 133 20.82 6.98 -19.22
N TYR A 134 22.04 7.15 -18.74
CA TYR A 134 22.52 6.51 -17.50
C TYR A 134 21.75 7.05 -16.28
N PHE A 135 20.44 6.87 -16.26
CA PHE A 135 19.71 6.87 -15.00
C PHE A 135 20.03 5.55 -14.32
N HIS A 136 20.40 5.60 -13.05
CA HIS A 136 20.44 4.39 -12.21
C HIS A 136 19.05 3.75 -12.32
N PRO A 137 18.87 2.68 -13.12
CA PRO A 137 17.54 2.18 -13.49
C PRO A 137 16.80 1.57 -12.29
N TYR A 138 17.53 1.31 -11.22
CA TYR A 138 17.02 0.62 -10.05
C TYR A 138 16.05 1.44 -9.20
N THR A 139 16.23 2.75 -9.10
CA THR A 139 15.41 3.58 -8.20
C THR A 139 14.16 4.12 -8.88
N PHE A 140 14.30 4.66 -10.08
CA PHE A 140 13.18 5.31 -10.78
C PHE A 140 12.20 4.31 -11.38
N GLY A 141 12.70 3.21 -11.92
CA GLY A 141 11.85 2.16 -12.49
C GLY A 141 11.03 1.44 -11.42
N SER A 142 11.64 1.14 -10.28
CA SER A 142 10.92 0.54 -9.14
C SER A 142 9.83 1.47 -8.63
N LEU A 143 10.10 2.77 -8.59
CA LEU A 143 9.11 3.77 -8.20
C LEU A 143 7.93 3.82 -9.18
N LEU A 144 8.18 3.76 -10.49
CA LEU A 144 7.11 3.78 -11.50
C LEU A 144 6.19 2.56 -11.41
N VAL A 145 6.77 1.35 -11.36
CA VAL A 145 5.98 0.11 -11.24
C VAL A 145 5.19 0.12 -9.93
N TYR A 146 5.84 0.53 -8.84
CA TYR A 146 5.16 0.70 -7.56
C TYR A 146 4.00 1.68 -7.66
N LEU A 147 4.19 2.87 -8.25
CA LEU A 147 3.13 3.87 -8.41
C LEU A 147 1.97 3.34 -9.23
N LEU A 148 2.23 2.60 -10.31
CA LEU A 148 1.19 2.00 -11.14
C LEU A 148 0.38 0.96 -10.35
N VAL A 149 1.05 0.01 -9.70
CA VAL A 149 0.38 -1.03 -8.90
C VAL A 149 -0.39 -0.40 -7.73
N PHE A 150 0.23 0.57 -7.05
CA PHE A 150 -0.41 1.29 -5.96
C PHE A 150 -1.63 2.08 -6.44
N LEU A 151 -1.54 2.78 -7.58
CA LEU A 151 -2.63 3.56 -8.16
C LEU A 151 -3.81 2.66 -8.52
N VAL A 152 -3.56 1.50 -9.12
CA VAL A 152 -4.63 0.53 -9.44
C VAL A 152 -5.29 0.02 -8.15
N GLY A 153 -4.51 -0.45 -7.19
CA GLY A 153 -5.03 -0.96 -5.92
C GLY A 153 -5.78 0.11 -5.14
N TYR A 154 -5.24 1.34 -5.08
CA TYR A 154 -5.89 2.47 -4.43
C TYR A 154 -7.20 2.87 -5.11
N THR A 155 -7.25 2.85 -6.44
CA THR A 155 -8.46 3.16 -7.21
C THR A 155 -9.56 2.14 -6.94
N VAL A 156 -9.22 0.85 -6.93
CA VAL A 156 -10.19 -0.21 -6.58
C VAL A 156 -10.73 -0.01 -5.16
N PHE A 157 -9.85 0.22 -4.20
CA PHE A 157 -10.25 0.48 -2.82
C PHE A 157 -11.13 1.73 -2.69
N TRP A 158 -10.78 2.82 -3.39
CA TRP A 158 -11.56 4.05 -3.43
C TRP A 158 -12.95 3.83 -4.04
N LEU A 159 -13.06 3.07 -5.13
CA LEU A 159 -14.34 2.71 -5.74
C LEU A 159 -15.23 1.96 -4.76
N ILE A 160 -14.68 0.98 -4.03
CA ILE A 160 -15.42 0.22 -3.01
C ILE A 160 -15.97 1.17 -1.93
N LEU A 161 -15.15 2.09 -1.43
CA LEU A 161 -15.57 3.09 -0.44
C LEU A 161 -16.63 4.04 -1.01
N PHE A 162 -16.46 4.49 -2.24
CA PHE A 162 -17.40 5.39 -2.93
C PHE A 162 -18.78 4.74 -3.08
N PHE A 163 -18.84 3.48 -3.57
CA PHE A 163 -20.10 2.77 -3.71
C PHE A 163 -20.77 2.53 -2.34
N ASN A 164 -20.02 2.17 -1.32
CA ASN A 164 -20.55 1.99 0.03
C ASN A 164 -21.13 3.29 0.60
N MET A 165 -20.46 4.42 0.39
CA MET A 165 -20.98 5.73 0.80
C MET A 165 -22.26 6.11 0.02
N ARG A 166 -22.27 5.88 -1.29
CA ARG A 166 -23.45 6.17 -2.14
C ARG A 166 -24.68 5.38 -1.70
N ILE A 167 -24.50 4.10 -1.35
CA ILE A 167 -25.59 3.26 -0.81
C ILE A 167 -26.12 3.85 0.51
N LYS A 168 -25.24 4.28 1.42
CA LYS A 168 -25.65 4.89 2.69
C LYS A 168 -26.43 6.20 2.47
N ILE A 169 -25.94 7.07 1.61
CA ILE A 169 -26.61 8.36 1.26
C ILE A 169 -27.98 8.08 0.67
N ASN A 170 -28.13 7.14 -0.25
CA ASN A 170 -29.41 6.79 -0.84
C ASN A 170 -30.41 6.28 0.19
N LYS A 171 -29.95 5.46 1.18
CA LYS A 171 -30.80 5.01 2.28
C LYS A 171 -31.30 6.15 3.16
N VAL A 172 -30.41 7.09 3.50
CA VAL A 172 -30.78 8.28 4.29
C VAL A 172 -31.77 9.16 3.55
N ASN A 173 -31.51 9.43 2.26
CA ASN A 173 -32.42 10.24 1.43
C ASN A 173 -33.81 9.58 1.27
N ALA A 174 -33.85 8.25 1.13
CA ALA A 174 -35.11 7.51 1.08
C ALA A 174 -35.91 7.62 2.40
N ALA A 175 -35.22 7.53 3.55
CA ALA A 175 -35.83 7.68 4.86
C ALA A 175 -36.38 9.11 5.08
N LEU A 176 -35.63 10.11 4.69
CA LEU A 176 -36.07 11.54 4.75
C LEU A 176 -37.33 11.81 3.88
N ARG A 177 -37.34 11.24 2.65
CA ARG A 177 -38.50 11.36 1.76
C ARG A 177 -39.77 10.70 2.34
N LYS A 178 -39.63 9.59 3.05
CA LYS A 178 -40.76 8.93 3.74
C LYS A 178 -41.26 9.79 4.91
N LYS A 179 -40.36 10.39 5.68
CA LYS A 179 -40.73 11.24 6.82
C LYS A 179 -41.45 12.53 6.40
N ASN A 180 -41.14 13.10 5.22
CA ASN A 180 -41.77 14.32 4.71
C ASN A 180 -43.13 14.07 4.00
N LYS A 181 -43.54 12.80 3.82
CA LYS A 181 -44.84 12.46 3.23
C LYS A 181 -45.91 12.12 4.27
N ASN A 182 -45.51 11.94 5.53
CA ASN A 182 -46.40 11.80 6.68
C ASN A 182 -46.51 13.11 7.46
#